data_01c18c8672727e14c6a385af503ad582
#
_entry.id   01c18c8672727e14c6a385af503ad582
#
_cell.length_a   1.000
_cell.length_b   1.000
_cell.length_c   1.000
_cell.angle_alpha   90.00
_cell.angle_beta   90.00
_cell.angle_gamma   90.00
#
_symmetry.space_group_name_H-M   'P 1'
#
loop_
_entity.id
_entity.type
_entity.pdbx_description
1 polymer ?
#
loop_
_entity_poly.entity_id
_entity_poly.type
_entity_poly.pdbx_seq_one_letter_code
_entity_poly.pdbx_strand_id
1 'polypeptide(L)'
;MGATNITMVDKLGILDTSRTDLHDNNRHLAVAPSEAKALADVMPNADVFIGVSAANVLSPELLKLMAPKPVVFALANPDPEILPSLAHAVRDDILMATGRSDFPNQVNNALCFPYLFRGALDAKAKQITDEMQIAAARALAELAREPVPDDVLVAYNLTSLSFGKDYIIPKPFDKRLLARVSGAVADAARLQQTK
;
A
#
# COMPACT_ATOMS: atom_id res chain seq x y z
N MET A 1 -3.88 -8.39 -9.64
CA MET A 1 -4.61 -8.69 -8.40
C MET A 1 -6.11 -8.37 -8.47
N GLY A 2 -6.66 -8.01 -9.62
CA GLY A 2 -8.10 -7.93 -9.87
C GLY A 2 -8.75 -6.55 -9.78
N ALA A 3 -8.05 -5.51 -9.33
CA ALA A 3 -8.57 -4.15 -9.45
C ALA A 3 -8.57 -3.71 -10.93
N THR A 4 -9.73 -3.30 -11.43
CA THR A 4 -9.92 -2.95 -12.85
C THR A 4 -10.26 -1.48 -13.06
N ASN A 5 -10.82 -0.82 -12.05
CA ASN A 5 -11.17 0.60 -12.11
C ASN A 5 -10.10 1.42 -11.35
N ILE A 6 -9.02 1.74 -12.05
CA ILE A 6 -7.89 2.50 -11.50
C ILE A 6 -7.71 3.76 -12.33
N THR A 7 -7.70 4.93 -11.69
CA THR A 7 -7.34 6.19 -12.32
C THR A 7 -6.07 6.73 -11.68
N MET A 8 -5.04 6.93 -12.49
CA MET A 8 -3.77 7.48 -12.04
C MET A 8 -3.75 8.99 -12.28
N VAL A 9 -3.24 9.73 -11.29
CA VAL A 9 -3.14 11.19 -11.35
C VAL A 9 -1.73 11.61 -10.98
N ASP A 10 -1.14 12.51 -11.75
CA ASP A 10 0.14 13.15 -11.46
C ASP A 10 0.00 14.68 -11.33
N LYS A 11 1.11 15.40 -11.23
CA LYS A 11 1.14 16.86 -11.11
C LYS A 11 0.52 17.61 -12.31
N LEU A 12 0.36 16.94 -13.45
CA LEU A 12 -0.24 17.50 -14.66
C LEU A 12 -1.70 17.06 -14.84
N GLY A 13 -2.23 16.25 -13.91
CA GLY A 13 -3.61 15.77 -13.92
C GLY A 13 -3.73 14.27 -14.18
N ILE A 14 -4.88 13.86 -14.65
CA ILE A 14 -5.18 12.45 -14.93
C ILE A 14 -4.30 11.93 -16.07
N LEU A 15 -3.79 10.72 -15.90
CA LEU A 15 -3.08 10.02 -16.97
C LEU A 15 -4.10 9.46 -17.95
N ASP A 16 -4.29 10.13 -19.07
CA ASP A 16 -5.14 9.67 -20.16
C ASP A 16 -4.34 9.38 -21.44
N THR A 17 -4.91 8.62 -22.35
CA THR A 17 -4.24 8.15 -23.58
C THR A 17 -3.94 9.24 -24.59
N SER A 18 -4.48 10.46 -24.42
CA SER A 18 -4.16 11.61 -25.29
C SER A 18 -2.86 12.31 -24.89
N ARG A 19 -2.35 12.07 -23.68
CA ARG A 19 -1.10 12.67 -23.20
C ARG A 19 0.11 12.08 -23.91
N THR A 20 0.99 12.95 -24.37
CA THR A 20 2.24 12.58 -25.07
C THR A 20 3.45 12.51 -24.14
N ASP A 21 3.34 13.02 -22.93
CA ASP A 21 4.39 13.10 -21.91
C ASP A 21 4.45 11.88 -20.96
N LEU A 22 3.62 10.86 -21.19
CA LEU A 22 3.56 9.68 -20.34
C LEU A 22 4.84 8.85 -20.46
N HIS A 23 5.43 8.53 -19.31
CA HIS A 23 6.52 7.57 -19.23
C HIS A 23 6.02 6.16 -19.57
N ASP A 24 6.87 5.33 -20.20
CA ASP A 24 6.48 3.97 -20.63
C ASP A 24 5.94 3.10 -19.48
N ASN A 25 6.49 3.26 -18.28
CA ASN A 25 6.03 2.54 -17.10
C ASN A 25 4.60 2.91 -16.65
N ASN A 26 4.09 4.08 -17.05
CA ASN A 26 2.78 4.58 -16.64
C ASN A 26 1.75 4.52 -17.78
N ARG A 27 2.20 4.38 -19.02
CA ARG A 27 1.34 4.40 -20.21
C ARG A 27 0.24 3.34 -20.17
N HIS A 28 0.53 2.15 -19.63
CA HIS A 28 -0.43 1.04 -19.51
C HIS A 28 -1.53 1.30 -18.46
N LEU A 29 -1.38 2.32 -17.63
CA LEU A 29 -2.35 2.77 -16.62
C LEU A 29 -3.17 3.97 -17.09
N ALA A 30 -2.89 4.49 -18.29
CA ALA A 30 -3.63 5.62 -18.84
C ALA A 30 -5.07 5.21 -19.20
N VAL A 31 -6.02 6.02 -18.75
CA VAL A 31 -7.45 5.83 -19.04
C VAL A 31 -7.86 6.52 -20.36
N ALA A 32 -9.04 6.22 -20.86
CA ALA A 32 -9.58 6.97 -21.99
C ALA A 32 -9.78 8.45 -21.62
N PRO A 33 -9.57 9.40 -22.56
CA PRO A 33 -9.82 10.80 -22.30
C PRO A 33 -11.25 11.07 -21.90
N SER A 34 -11.43 11.94 -20.90
CA SER A 34 -12.74 12.35 -20.39
C SER A 34 -12.74 13.83 -20.02
N GLU A 35 -13.85 14.33 -19.50
CA GLU A 35 -13.93 15.70 -18.97
C GLU A 35 -13.19 15.86 -17.65
N ALA A 36 -13.03 14.79 -16.88
CA ALA A 36 -12.23 14.78 -15.66
C ALA A 36 -10.76 15.06 -15.96
N LYS A 37 -10.14 15.99 -15.21
CA LYS A 37 -8.76 16.43 -15.44
C LYS A 37 -7.87 16.34 -14.20
N ALA A 38 -8.44 16.46 -13.02
CA ALA A 38 -7.71 16.58 -11.77
C ALA A 38 -8.13 15.52 -10.75
N LEU A 39 -7.38 15.42 -9.66
CA LEU A 39 -7.71 14.53 -8.54
C LEU A 39 -9.14 14.78 -8.04
N ALA A 40 -9.56 16.03 -7.93
CA ALA A 40 -10.88 16.38 -7.44
C ALA A 40 -12.03 15.80 -8.27
N ASP A 41 -11.82 15.60 -9.56
CA ASP A 41 -12.85 15.08 -10.46
C ASP A 41 -13.06 13.57 -10.30
N VAL A 42 -12.09 12.85 -9.76
CA VAL A 42 -12.11 11.38 -9.60
C VAL A 42 -12.27 10.90 -8.15
N MET A 43 -12.29 11.82 -7.20
CA MET A 43 -12.51 11.50 -5.78
C MET A 43 -13.97 11.15 -5.44
N PRO A 44 -15.01 11.72 -6.09
CA PRO A 44 -16.40 11.34 -5.79
C PRO A 44 -16.63 9.83 -5.96
N ASN A 45 -17.11 9.19 -4.88
CA ASN A 45 -17.37 7.75 -4.79
C ASN A 45 -16.16 6.83 -5.00
N ALA A 46 -14.93 7.34 -4.88
CA ALA A 46 -13.74 6.50 -4.88
C ALA A 46 -13.69 5.63 -3.61
N ASP A 47 -13.49 4.33 -3.77
CA ASP A 47 -13.35 3.38 -2.66
C ASP A 47 -11.97 3.44 -2.01
N VAL A 48 -10.93 3.71 -2.81
CA VAL A 48 -9.53 3.64 -2.38
C VAL A 48 -8.76 4.83 -2.92
N PHE A 49 -8.02 5.51 -2.04
CA PHE A 49 -6.99 6.49 -2.39
C PHE A 49 -5.62 5.94 -2.01
N ILE A 50 -4.68 5.94 -2.95
CA ILE A 50 -3.27 5.61 -2.71
C ILE A 50 -2.41 6.79 -3.13
N GLY A 51 -1.88 7.50 -2.16
CA GLY A 51 -0.96 8.63 -2.36
C GLY A 51 0.49 8.19 -2.21
N VAL A 52 1.31 8.52 -3.20
CA VAL A 52 2.77 8.32 -3.23
C VAL A 52 3.45 9.55 -3.82
N SER A 53 2.92 10.73 -3.56
CA SER A 53 3.28 11.95 -4.27
C SER A 53 3.84 13.04 -3.36
N ALA A 54 3.00 13.91 -2.83
CA ALA A 54 3.42 15.07 -2.06
C ALA A 54 2.46 15.31 -0.88
N ALA A 55 2.98 16.00 0.14
CA ALA A 55 2.22 16.39 1.31
C ALA A 55 0.98 17.23 0.96
N ASN A 56 -0.10 17.01 1.70
CA ASN A 56 -1.32 17.84 1.69
C ASN A 56 -2.07 17.91 0.35
N VAL A 57 -1.86 16.95 -0.57
CA VAL A 57 -2.62 16.92 -1.84
C VAL A 57 -4.04 16.38 -1.68
N LEU A 58 -4.33 15.64 -0.61
CA LEU A 58 -5.66 15.17 -0.26
C LEU A 58 -6.27 16.07 0.82
N SER A 59 -7.15 16.98 0.41
CA SER A 59 -7.84 17.84 1.38
C SER A 59 -8.97 17.10 2.12
N PRO A 60 -9.37 17.56 3.32
CA PRO A 60 -10.53 17.02 4.03
C PRO A 60 -11.82 17.06 3.19
N GLU A 61 -11.98 18.07 2.33
CA GLU A 61 -13.14 18.23 1.45
C GLU A 61 -13.17 17.11 0.40
N LEU A 62 -12.03 16.79 -0.23
CA LEU A 62 -11.92 15.69 -1.18
C LEU A 62 -12.16 14.33 -0.50
N LEU A 63 -11.65 14.15 0.71
CA LEU A 63 -11.87 12.93 1.49
C LEU A 63 -13.36 12.69 1.77
N LYS A 64 -14.15 13.73 2.00
CA LYS A 64 -15.60 13.62 2.22
C LYS A 64 -16.37 13.10 0.99
N LEU A 65 -15.82 13.29 -0.21
CA LEU A 65 -16.46 12.86 -1.46
C LEU A 65 -16.30 11.37 -1.74
N MET A 66 -15.38 10.69 -1.07
CA MET A 66 -15.14 9.26 -1.25
C MET A 66 -16.36 8.41 -0.82
N ALA A 67 -16.42 7.20 -1.33
CA ALA A 67 -17.42 6.20 -0.97
C ALA A 67 -17.47 5.93 0.55
N PRO A 68 -18.54 5.33 1.08
CA PRO A 68 -18.59 4.88 2.46
C PRO A 68 -17.47 3.87 2.78
N LYS A 69 -16.88 3.99 3.98
CA LYS A 69 -15.77 3.14 4.47
C LYS A 69 -14.56 3.10 3.53
N PRO A 70 -14.03 4.25 3.10
CA PRO A 70 -12.95 4.28 2.14
C PRO A 70 -11.63 3.82 2.76
N VAL A 71 -10.75 3.33 1.90
CA VAL A 71 -9.35 3.03 2.25
C VAL A 71 -8.46 4.18 1.80
N VAL A 72 -7.66 4.74 2.72
CA VAL A 72 -6.77 5.87 2.44
C VAL A 72 -5.34 5.49 2.80
N PHE A 73 -4.50 5.30 1.80
CA PHE A 73 -3.07 5.11 1.96
C PHE A 73 -2.35 6.39 1.57
N ALA A 74 -1.98 7.20 2.59
CA ALA A 74 -1.28 8.47 2.41
C ALA A 74 0.21 8.25 2.71
N LEU A 75 0.98 7.89 1.69
CA LEU A 75 2.33 7.32 1.85
C LEU A 75 3.46 8.29 1.51
N ALA A 76 3.18 9.56 1.19
CA ALA A 76 4.20 10.58 0.96
C ALA A 76 5.06 10.79 2.21
N ASN A 77 6.34 11.08 2.00
CA ASN A 77 7.32 11.30 3.05
C ASN A 77 8.05 12.63 2.86
N PRO A 78 8.35 13.38 3.95
CA PRO A 78 8.11 13.05 5.36
C PRO A 78 6.66 13.27 5.81
N ASP A 79 5.90 14.10 5.11
CA ASP A 79 4.52 14.43 5.44
C ASP A 79 3.57 13.75 4.45
N PRO A 80 2.49 13.09 4.96
CA PRO A 80 1.53 12.39 4.13
C PRO A 80 0.64 13.33 3.32
N GLU A 81 -0.07 12.81 2.32
CA GLU A 81 -1.04 13.54 1.51
C GLU A 81 -2.17 14.16 2.33
N ILE A 82 -2.49 13.56 3.46
CA ILE A 82 -3.36 14.10 4.52
C ILE A 82 -2.89 13.55 5.87
N LEU A 83 -2.84 14.39 6.88
CA LEU A 83 -2.56 13.95 8.24
C LEU A 83 -3.72 13.11 8.78
N PRO A 84 -3.45 11.98 9.47
CA PRO A 84 -4.50 11.16 10.09
C PRO A 84 -5.44 11.94 11.00
N SER A 85 -4.93 12.90 11.75
CA SER A 85 -5.75 13.77 12.61
C SER A 85 -6.77 14.59 11.83
N LEU A 86 -6.39 15.13 10.65
CA LEU A 86 -7.31 15.87 9.78
C LEU A 86 -8.32 14.95 9.11
N ALA A 87 -7.88 13.76 8.69
CA ALA A 87 -8.74 12.77 8.06
C ALA A 87 -9.83 12.28 9.05
N HIS A 88 -9.44 11.91 10.27
CA HIS A 88 -10.38 11.45 11.30
C HIS A 88 -11.27 12.57 11.85
N ALA A 89 -10.86 13.85 11.74
CA ALA A 89 -11.72 14.98 12.12
C ALA A 89 -12.95 15.13 11.20
N VAL A 90 -12.90 14.58 9.98
CA VAL A 90 -14.00 14.75 9.00
C VAL A 90 -14.70 13.43 8.66
N ARG A 91 -14.07 12.27 8.97
CA ARG A 91 -14.64 10.93 8.75
C ARG A 91 -14.14 9.94 9.80
N ASP A 92 -15.02 9.16 10.38
CA ASP A 92 -14.73 8.11 11.37
C ASP A 92 -14.74 6.69 10.76
N ASP A 93 -15.28 6.56 9.55
CA ASP A 93 -15.46 5.29 8.84
C ASP A 93 -14.25 4.89 7.96
N ILE A 94 -13.18 5.69 7.92
CA ILE A 94 -12.00 5.44 7.08
C ILE A 94 -11.09 4.34 7.67
N LEU A 95 -10.49 3.55 6.77
CA LEU A 95 -9.31 2.74 7.05
C LEU A 95 -8.09 3.48 6.52
N MET A 96 -7.19 3.88 7.41
CA MET A 96 -6.05 4.73 7.04
C MET A 96 -4.71 4.06 7.31
N ALA A 97 -3.76 4.27 6.40
CA ALA A 97 -2.35 3.92 6.55
C ALA A 97 -1.46 5.06 6.09
N THR A 98 -0.27 5.16 6.68
CA THR A 98 0.77 6.15 6.30
C THR A 98 2.15 5.49 6.27
N GLY A 99 3.16 6.20 5.74
CA GLY A 99 4.55 5.78 5.85
C GLY A 99 5.17 6.01 7.23
N ARG A 100 4.51 6.75 8.12
CA ARG A 100 5.05 7.19 9.42
C ARG A 100 4.86 6.13 10.50
N SER A 101 5.86 6.02 11.39
CA SER A 101 5.85 5.08 12.52
C SER A 101 5.01 5.53 13.71
N ASP A 102 4.66 6.81 13.77
CA ASP A 102 3.88 7.42 14.86
C ASP A 102 2.36 7.26 14.69
N PHE A 103 1.93 6.64 13.58
CA PHE A 103 0.53 6.35 13.31
C PHE A 103 0.27 4.84 13.17
N PRO A 104 -0.98 4.38 13.37
CA PRO A 104 -1.39 3.01 13.03
C PRO A 104 -1.13 2.68 11.55
N ASN A 105 -1.02 1.38 11.25
CA ASN A 105 -0.86 0.89 9.88
C ASN A 105 0.33 1.52 9.13
N GLN A 106 1.52 1.48 9.75
CA GLN A 106 2.73 1.95 9.09
C GLN A 106 3.05 1.09 7.86
N VAL A 107 2.95 1.66 6.66
CA VAL A 107 3.41 1.03 5.42
C VAL A 107 4.88 1.42 5.21
N ASN A 108 5.77 0.48 5.49
CA ASN A 108 7.22 0.70 5.43
C ASN A 108 7.88 -0.34 4.50
N ASN A 109 8.81 0.10 3.66
CA ASN A 109 9.58 -0.76 2.77
C ASN A 109 10.30 -1.90 3.53
N ALA A 110 10.70 -1.70 4.79
CA ALA A 110 11.33 -2.71 5.64
C ALA A 110 10.47 -3.96 5.88
N LEU A 111 9.15 -3.89 5.66
CA LEU A 111 8.25 -5.04 5.76
C LEU A 111 8.42 -6.04 4.62
N CYS A 112 8.87 -5.60 3.48
CA CYS A 112 8.95 -6.43 2.27
C CYS A 112 10.37 -6.50 1.71
N PHE A 113 11.03 -5.37 1.55
CA PHE A 113 12.28 -5.24 0.79
C PHE A 113 13.39 -6.21 1.21
N PRO A 114 13.80 -6.35 2.49
CA PRO A 114 14.88 -7.27 2.86
C PRO A 114 14.51 -8.73 2.58
N TYR A 115 13.28 -9.09 2.82
CA TYR A 115 12.79 -10.47 2.76
C TYR A 115 12.49 -10.93 1.33
N LEU A 116 12.06 -10.00 0.46
CA LEU A 116 11.88 -10.25 -0.97
C LEU A 116 13.22 -10.66 -1.62
N PHE A 117 14.30 -9.89 -1.35
CA PHE A 117 15.62 -10.22 -1.84
C PHE A 117 16.17 -11.50 -1.20
N ARG A 118 15.94 -11.70 0.09
CA ARG A 118 16.34 -12.92 0.78
C ARG A 118 15.71 -14.15 0.13
N GLY A 119 14.41 -14.16 -0.12
CA GLY A 119 13.70 -15.24 -0.77
C GLY A 119 14.18 -15.49 -2.21
N ALA A 120 14.42 -14.41 -2.96
CA ALA A 120 14.97 -14.48 -4.31
C ALA A 120 16.36 -15.14 -4.33
N LEU A 121 17.25 -14.75 -3.43
CA LEU A 121 18.59 -15.31 -3.30
C LEU A 121 18.56 -16.78 -2.86
N ASP A 122 17.73 -17.14 -1.91
CA ASP A 122 17.57 -18.52 -1.42
C ASP A 122 17.07 -19.48 -2.54
N ALA A 123 16.25 -18.95 -3.44
CA ALA A 123 15.78 -19.70 -4.63
C ALA A 123 16.73 -19.59 -5.84
N LYS A 124 17.82 -18.81 -5.74
CA LYS A 124 18.73 -18.50 -6.87
C LYS A 124 17.98 -17.92 -8.07
N ALA A 125 16.97 -17.11 -7.82
CA ALA A 125 16.20 -16.46 -8.87
C ALA A 125 17.06 -15.45 -9.64
N LYS A 126 16.93 -15.42 -10.96
CA LYS A 126 17.68 -14.49 -11.83
C LYS A 126 17.07 -13.09 -11.87
N GLN A 127 15.79 -12.99 -11.54
CA GLN A 127 15.02 -11.74 -11.51
C GLN A 127 13.92 -11.82 -10.46
N ILE A 128 13.43 -10.69 -10.01
CA ILE A 128 12.24 -10.59 -9.16
C ILE A 128 11.03 -10.44 -10.07
N THR A 129 10.12 -11.40 -10.00
CA THR A 129 8.91 -11.44 -10.83
C THR A 129 7.69 -10.90 -10.10
N ASP A 130 6.62 -10.62 -10.83
CA ASP A 130 5.36 -10.17 -10.25
C ASP A 130 4.76 -11.20 -9.30
N GLU A 131 4.90 -12.49 -9.61
CA GLU A 131 4.41 -13.57 -8.74
C GLU A 131 5.16 -13.60 -7.40
N MET A 132 6.46 -13.33 -7.40
CA MET A 132 7.25 -13.23 -6.18
C MET A 132 6.81 -12.02 -5.34
N GLN A 133 6.52 -10.88 -5.97
CA GLN A 133 6.00 -9.69 -5.30
C GLN A 133 4.58 -9.93 -4.73
N ILE A 134 3.72 -10.59 -5.50
CA ILE A 134 2.38 -10.97 -5.05
C ILE A 134 2.45 -11.96 -3.88
N ALA A 135 3.37 -12.93 -3.92
CA ALA A 135 3.58 -13.87 -2.82
C ALA A 135 4.01 -13.16 -1.54
N ALA A 136 4.94 -12.19 -1.64
CA ALA A 136 5.34 -11.36 -0.51
C ALA A 136 4.16 -10.57 0.08
N ALA A 137 3.36 -9.92 -0.76
CA ALA A 137 2.19 -9.17 -0.33
C ALA A 137 1.14 -10.06 0.37
N ARG A 138 0.90 -11.26 -0.15
CA ARG A 138 0.00 -12.24 0.49
C ARG A 138 0.53 -12.71 1.83
N ALA A 139 1.82 -13.02 1.93
CA ALA A 139 2.43 -13.42 3.20
C ALA A 139 2.31 -12.33 4.27
N LEU A 140 2.48 -11.06 3.91
CA LEU A 140 2.23 -9.93 4.81
C LEU A 140 0.77 -9.85 5.25
N ALA A 141 -0.17 -9.99 4.31
CA ALA A 141 -1.60 -9.94 4.59
C ALA A 141 -2.08 -11.10 5.48
N GLU A 142 -1.51 -12.30 5.31
CA GLU A 142 -1.79 -13.46 6.15
C GLU A 142 -1.21 -13.28 7.55
N LEU A 143 0.05 -12.83 7.64
CA LEU A 143 0.72 -12.60 8.92
C LEU A 143 0.00 -11.56 9.78
N ALA A 144 -0.57 -10.51 9.17
CA ALA A 144 -1.36 -9.51 9.88
C ALA A 144 -2.62 -10.09 10.56
N ARG A 145 -3.13 -11.23 10.08
CA ARG A 145 -4.32 -11.89 10.62
C ARG A 145 -4.00 -12.88 11.75
N GLU A 146 -2.74 -13.21 11.93
CA GLU A 146 -2.30 -14.11 13.00
C GLU A 146 -2.22 -13.36 14.34
N PRO A 147 -2.32 -14.06 15.48
CA PRO A 147 -2.09 -13.47 16.80
C PRO A 147 -0.72 -12.76 16.85
N VAL A 148 -0.70 -11.56 17.38
CA VAL A 148 0.54 -10.77 17.52
C VAL A 148 1.35 -11.31 18.70
N PRO A 149 2.64 -11.65 18.52
CA PRO A 149 3.48 -12.15 19.60
C PRO A 149 3.75 -11.10 20.68
N ASP A 150 3.95 -11.55 21.92
CA ASP A 150 4.21 -10.68 23.07
C ASP A 150 5.47 -9.82 22.89
N ASP A 151 6.51 -10.34 22.26
CA ASP A 151 7.74 -9.58 22.00
C ASP A 151 7.50 -8.41 21.04
N VAL A 152 6.56 -8.54 20.11
CA VAL A 152 6.12 -7.42 19.25
C VAL A 152 5.33 -6.41 20.05
N LEU A 153 4.38 -6.86 20.90
CA LEU A 153 3.62 -5.96 21.76
C LEU A 153 4.54 -5.15 22.68
N VAL A 154 5.50 -5.79 23.31
CA VAL A 154 6.50 -5.14 24.17
C VAL A 154 7.34 -4.13 23.37
N ALA A 155 7.81 -4.48 22.17
CA ALA A 155 8.65 -3.60 21.34
C ALA A 155 7.92 -2.31 20.93
N TYR A 156 6.60 -2.34 20.85
CA TYR A 156 5.78 -1.17 20.50
C TYR A 156 5.03 -0.56 21.68
N ASN A 157 5.34 -1.03 22.90
CA ASN A 157 4.71 -0.55 24.14
C ASN A 157 3.19 -0.67 24.12
N LEU A 158 2.67 -1.80 23.61
CA LEU A 158 1.26 -2.10 23.45
C LEU A 158 0.86 -3.25 24.39
N THR A 159 -0.37 -3.24 24.86
CA THR A 159 -0.95 -4.32 25.70
C THR A 159 -1.68 -5.36 24.85
N SER A 160 -2.20 -4.97 23.71
CA SER A 160 -2.86 -5.85 22.75
C SER A 160 -2.84 -5.25 21.37
N LEU A 161 -2.86 -6.10 20.35
CA LEU A 161 -2.99 -5.71 18.95
C LEU A 161 -3.58 -6.90 18.17
N SER A 162 -4.58 -6.63 17.34
CA SER A 162 -5.22 -7.67 16.53
C SER A 162 -5.64 -7.10 15.17
N PHE A 163 -5.81 -7.97 14.18
CA PHE A 163 -6.26 -7.57 12.86
C PHE A 163 -7.55 -6.77 12.93
N GLY A 164 -7.55 -5.61 12.27
CA GLY A 164 -8.65 -4.66 12.26
C GLY A 164 -8.24 -3.32 11.70
N LYS A 165 -9.07 -2.30 11.91
CA LYS A 165 -8.91 -0.95 11.37
C LYS A 165 -7.51 -0.33 11.63
N ASP A 166 -6.94 -0.60 12.81
CA ASP A 166 -5.67 -0.03 13.25
C ASP A 166 -4.48 -1.01 13.10
N TYR A 167 -4.73 -2.20 12.56
CA TYR A 167 -3.69 -3.21 12.28
C TYR A 167 -4.07 -4.08 11.08
N ILE A 168 -3.76 -3.59 9.88
CA ILE A 168 -3.95 -4.31 8.61
C ILE A 168 -2.63 -4.84 8.05
N ILE A 169 -1.51 -4.43 8.63
CA ILE A 169 -0.16 -4.78 8.17
C ILE A 169 0.73 -5.08 9.39
N PRO A 170 1.66 -6.07 9.32
CA PRO A 170 2.54 -6.41 10.44
C PRO A 170 3.43 -5.24 10.86
N LYS A 171 3.90 -5.27 12.09
CA LYS A 171 4.88 -4.29 12.58
C LYS A 171 6.28 -4.64 12.09
N PRO A 172 7.14 -3.65 11.74
CA PRO A 172 8.50 -3.89 11.21
C PRO A 172 9.42 -4.75 12.10
N PHE A 173 9.24 -4.76 13.42
CA PHE A 173 10.03 -5.59 14.33
C PHE A 173 9.47 -6.99 14.57
N ASP A 174 8.45 -7.41 13.80
CA ASP A 174 7.95 -8.78 13.88
C ASP A 174 8.96 -9.75 13.26
N LYS A 175 9.59 -10.55 14.09
CA LYS A 175 10.64 -11.51 13.67
C LYS A 175 10.13 -12.58 12.70
N ARG A 176 8.84 -12.82 12.66
CA ARG A 176 8.20 -13.78 11.74
C ARG A 176 8.29 -13.33 10.28
N LEU A 177 8.46 -12.02 10.03
CA LEU A 177 8.59 -11.48 8.67
C LEU A 177 9.67 -12.18 7.87
N LEU A 178 10.85 -12.44 8.48
CA LEU A 178 11.95 -13.10 7.79
C LEU A 178 11.54 -14.46 7.22
N ALA A 179 10.98 -15.34 8.04
CA ALA A 179 10.62 -16.68 7.60
C ALA A 179 9.40 -16.69 6.66
N ARG A 180 8.38 -15.88 6.98
CA ARG A 180 7.11 -15.89 6.25
C ARG A 180 7.22 -15.26 4.87
N VAL A 181 7.79 -14.07 4.78
CA VAL A 181 7.89 -13.34 3.50
C VAL A 181 8.95 -13.97 2.61
N SER A 182 10.18 -14.24 3.12
CA SER A 182 11.22 -14.84 2.28
C SER A 182 10.89 -16.27 1.86
N GLY A 183 10.23 -17.07 2.71
CA GLY A 183 9.74 -18.39 2.36
C GLY A 183 8.74 -18.35 1.21
N ALA A 184 7.71 -17.51 1.31
CA ALA A 184 6.70 -17.36 0.26
C ALA A 184 7.31 -16.92 -1.09
N VAL A 185 8.26 -15.99 -1.03
CA VAL A 185 8.98 -15.51 -2.23
C VAL A 185 9.83 -16.62 -2.85
N ALA A 186 10.57 -17.37 -2.04
CA ALA A 186 11.41 -18.47 -2.53
C ALA A 186 10.56 -19.57 -3.17
N ASP A 187 9.42 -19.89 -2.59
CA ASP A 187 8.51 -20.90 -3.14
C ASP A 187 7.91 -20.46 -4.48
N ALA A 188 7.47 -19.18 -4.57
CA ALA A 188 7.00 -18.61 -5.82
C ALA A 188 8.10 -18.63 -6.91
N ALA A 189 9.34 -18.31 -6.57
CA ALA A 189 10.47 -18.37 -7.49
C ALA A 189 10.75 -19.78 -7.99
N ARG A 190 10.75 -20.79 -7.11
CA ARG A 190 10.98 -22.20 -7.47
C ARG A 190 9.91 -22.73 -8.41
N LEU A 191 8.63 -22.40 -8.15
CA LEU A 191 7.51 -22.80 -9.01
C LEU A 191 7.63 -22.26 -10.44
N GLN A 192 8.30 -21.13 -10.64
CA GLN A 192 8.54 -20.59 -11.98
C GLN A 192 9.72 -21.23 -12.70
N GLN A 193 10.72 -21.71 -11.96
CA GLN A 193 11.89 -22.41 -12.53
C GLN A 193 11.57 -23.82 -13.01
N THR A 194 10.44 -24.39 -12.59
CA THR A 194 9.97 -25.72 -12.98
C THR A 194 9.00 -25.71 -14.17
N LYS A 195 8.66 -24.53 -14.67
CA LYS A 195 7.85 -24.34 -15.90
C LYS A 195 8.73 -23.99 -17.09
#